data_eafe3782a636329b42a6b5dac5af8ffc
#
_entry.id   eafe3782a636329b42a6b5dac5af8ffc
#
_cell.length_a   1.000
_cell.length_b   1.000
_cell.length_c   1.000
_cell.angle_alpha   90.00
_cell.angle_beta   90.00
_cell.angle_gamma   90.00
#
_symmetry.space_group_name_H-M   'P 1'
#
loop_
_entity.id
_entity.type
_entity.pdbx_description
1 polymer ?
#
loop_
_entity_poly.entity_id
_entity_poly.type
_entity_poly.pdbx_seq_one_letter_code
_entity_poly.pdbx_strand_id
1 'polypeptide(L)'
;MCLDHLIADAGDGERPWPQAGRERMIVPAPVGTVGTETPSREQESLARLSPGAVMMMGDNPALPRMPERPGLLDFFRCRFMGITERHLLTSAARALDEGQDERIVLACLLHDISNGCLIRADHGYWGAQMIAPYVDEEIAWAVKHHQALRYFADESVGYAYPESYVRFFGPDYVPPDYIRRDAEAARAHRWYMSARLVTLYDIYFFDGSVPIPDPAIFTDIIGRHFREPAEGLGFDGSPTAHMWRTMIWPNNFL
;
A
#
# COMPACT_ATOMS: atom_id res chain seq x y z
N MET A 1 18.40 -6.59 -7.26
CA MET A 1 18.31 -8.06 -7.44
C MET A 1 16.88 -8.40 -7.15
N CYS A 2 16.23 -8.32 -8.09
CA CYS A 2 15.45 -8.94 -9.12
C CYS A 2 14.35 -9.83 -8.58
N LEU A 3 13.15 -9.37 -8.86
CA LEU A 3 11.87 -10.08 -8.74
C LEU A 3 11.68 -11.16 -9.82
N ASP A 4 12.76 -11.62 -10.47
CA ASP A 4 12.71 -12.49 -11.67
C ASP A 4 12.57 -13.99 -11.35
N HIS A 5 12.33 -14.38 -10.10
CA HIS A 5 12.20 -15.80 -9.75
C HIS A 5 10.79 -16.27 -9.39
N LEU A 6 9.77 -15.49 -9.67
CA LEU A 6 8.37 -15.89 -9.37
C LEU A 6 7.46 -16.00 -10.59
N ILE A 7 8.01 -16.01 -11.82
CA ILE A 7 7.23 -16.26 -13.03
C ILE A 7 7.95 -17.33 -13.85
N ALA A 8 7.90 -18.56 -13.38
CA ALA A 8 8.12 -19.73 -14.18
C ALA A 8 7.14 -20.81 -13.73
N ASP A 9 6.35 -21.28 -14.71
CA ASP A 9 5.40 -22.39 -14.64
C ASP A 9 3.97 -22.08 -14.17
N ALA A 10 3.21 -21.40 -15.04
CA ALA A 10 1.77 -21.58 -15.10
C ALA A 10 1.44 -22.23 -16.45
N GLY A 11 1.41 -23.55 -16.46
CA GLY A 11 0.88 -24.33 -17.57
C GLY A 11 -0.60 -24.01 -17.80
N ASP A 12 -0.98 -23.84 -19.06
CA ASP A 12 -2.34 -23.70 -19.55
C ASP A 12 -3.22 -24.86 -19.07
N GLY A 13 -4.10 -24.56 -18.14
CA GLY A 13 -5.12 -25.46 -17.65
C GLY A 13 -6.18 -24.66 -16.92
N GLU A 14 -7.28 -24.36 -17.61
CA GLU A 14 -8.51 -23.81 -17.00
C GLU A 14 -8.95 -24.67 -15.84
N ARG A 15 -8.75 -24.20 -14.61
CA ARG A 15 -9.42 -24.77 -13.44
C ARG A 15 -10.68 -23.97 -13.16
N PRO A 16 -11.87 -24.58 -13.21
CA PRO A 16 -13.09 -23.89 -12.83
C PRO A 16 -13.04 -23.54 -11.34
N TRP A 17 -13.36 -22.29 -11.03
CA TRP A 17 -13.51 -21.82 -9.65
C TRP A 17 -14.53 -22.69 -8.91
N PRO A 18 -14.25 -23.15 -7.68
CA PRO A 18 -15.27 -23.82 -6.88
C PRO A 18 -16.41 -22.87 -6.59
N GLN A 19 -17.63 -23.29 -6.88
CA GLN A 19 -18.82 -22.53 -6.55
C GLN A 19 -18.90 -22.34 -5.03
N ALA A 20 -19.17 -21.11 -4.58
CA ALA A 20 -19.30 -20.71 -3.19
C ALA A 20 -20.33 -21.60 -2.47
N GLY A 21 -19.83 -22.57 -1.73
CA GLY A 21 -20.60 -23.35 -0.78
C GLY A 21 -20.72 -22.59 0.54
N ARG A 22 -21.90 -22.57 1.09
CA ARG A 22 -22.31 -21.93 2.33
C ARG A 22 -21.23 -22.00 3.42
N GLU A 23 -20.84 -20.85 3.94
CA GLU A 23 -19.97 -20.70 5.09
C GLU A 23 -20.46 -21.55 6.27
N ARG A 24 -19.72 -22.57 6.62
CA ARG A 24 -19.83 -23.21 7.93
C ARG A 24 -18.90 -22.45 8.87
N MET A 25 -19.47 -21.72 9.81
CA MET A 25 -18.73 -21.20 10.95
C MET A 25 -18.01 -22.37 11.63
N ILE A 26 -16.67 -22.36 11.59
CA ILE A 26 -15.87 -23.35 12.31
C ILE A 26 -15.90 -22.97 13.79
N VAL A 27 -16.73 -23.66 14.56
CA VAL A 27 -16.69 -23.60 16.02
C VAL A 27 -15.55 -24.52 16.46
N PRO A 28 -14.53 -24.05 17.21
CA PRO A 28 -13.49 -24.93 17.70
C PRO A 28 -14.11 -26.01 18.61
N ALA A 29 -13.79 -27.27 18.33
CA ALA A 29 -14.19 -28.37 19.18
C ALA A 29 -13.54 -28.24 20.57
N PRO A 30 -14.24 -28.63 21.68
CA PRO A 30 -13.64 -28.60 22.99
C PRO A 30 -12.44 -29.58 23.05
N VAL A 31 -11.36 -29.12 23.68
CA VAL A 31 -10.14 -29.92 23.89
C VAL A 31 -10.52 -31.15 24.70
N GLY A 32 -10.73 -32.27 24.02
CA GLY A 32 -10.98 -33.60 24.63
C GLY A 32 -9.66 -34.27 24.94
N THR A 33 -9.69 -35.07 26.01
CA THR A 33 -8.63 -35.91 26.58
C THR A 33 -7.89 -36.74 25.53
N VAL A 34 -6.57 -36.82 25.69
CA VAL A 34 -5.62 -37.60 24.86
C VAL A 34 -6.00 -39.10 24.89
N GLY A 35 -6.74 -39.52 23.86
CA GLY A 35 -6.90 -40.91 23.47
C GLY A 35 -5.95 -41.23 22.32
N THR A 36 -5.46 -42.47 22.24
CA THR A 36 -4.59 -42.98 21.15
C THR A 36 -5.38 -43.17 19.86
N GLU A 37 -5.98 -42.06 19.35
CA GLU A 37 -6.68 -42.06 18.08
C GLU A 37 -5.69 -41.81 16.95
N THR A 38 -5.85 -42.53 15.85
CA THR A 38 -5.12 -42.28 14.61
C THR A 38 -5.36 -40.84 14.18
N PRO A 39 -4.31 -40.01 13.95
CA PRO A 39 -4.48 -38.60 13.60
C PRO A 39 -5.33 -38.47 12.34
N SER A 40 -6.21 -37.49 12.32
CA SER A 40 -7.00 -37.17 11.14
C SER A 40 -6.09 -36.68 9.99
N ARG A 41 -6.57 -36.79 8.74
CA ARG A 41 -5.85 -36.24 7.56
C ARG A 41 -5.49 -34.75 7.72
N GLU A 42 -6.33 -33.99 8.40
CA GLU A 42 -6.07 -32.62 8.73
C GLU A 42 -4.92 -32.43 9.70
N GLN A 43 -4.89 -33.23 10.78
CA GLN A 43 -3.79 -33.26 11.76
C GLN A 43 -2.45 -33.65 11.11
N GLU A 44 -2.47 -34.68 10.24
CA GLU A 44 -1.29 -35.09 9.47
C GLU A 44 -0.82 -33.98 8.51
N SER A 45 -1.73 -33.28 7.88
CA SER A 45 -1.42 -32.15 6.99
C SER A 45 -0.83 -30.98 7.76
N LEU A 46 -1.41 -30.63 8.91
CA LEU A 46 -0.91 -29.58 9.79
C LEU A 46 0.48 -29.87 10.33
N ALA A 47 0.74 -31.16 10.70
CA ALA A 47 2.05 -31.59 11.19
C ALA A 47 3.19 -31.46 10.14
N ARG A 48 2.86 -31.36 8.85
CA ARG A 48 3.82 -31.17 7.76
C ARG A 48 4.13 -29.70 7.48
N LEU A 49 3.36 -28.78 8.06
CA LEU A 49 3.63 -27.35 7.90
C LEU A 49 4.86 -26.96 8.73
N SER A 50 5.78 -26.22 8.09
CA SER A 50 6.93 -25.67 8.79
C SER A 50 6.46 -24.69 9.88
N PRO A 51 7.14 -24.62 11.04
CA PRO A 51 6.90 -23.56 12.01
C PRO A 51 7.01 -22.20 11.33
N GLY A 52 5.96 -21.36 11.40
CA GLY A 52 5.88 -20.08 10.69
C GLY A 52 5.19 -20.11 9.32
N ALA A 53 4.89 -21.30 8.75
CA ALA A 53 4.01 -21.43 7.59
C ALA A 53 2.52 -21.45 7.97
N VAL A 54 2.22 -21.38 9.25
CA VAL A 54 0.84 -21.33 9.77
C VAL A 54 0.36 -19.88 9.70
N MET A 55 -0.82 -19.69 9.15
CA MET A 55 -1.55 -18.45 9.22
C MET A 55 -1.78 -18.08 10.69
N MET A 56 -1.10 -17.06 11.16
CA MET A 56 -1.31 -16.57 12.51
C MET A 56 -2.29 -15.40 12.49
N MET A 57 -3.41 -15.56 13.15
CA MET A 57 -4.28 -14.45 13.51
C MET A 57 -3.60 -13.66 14.61
N GLY A 58 -3.37 -12.36 14.36
CA GLY A 58 -2.73 -11.49 15.33
C GLY A 58 -1.26 -11.18 15.01
N ASP A 59 -0.45 -11.02 16.06
CA ASP A 59 0.93 -10.60 15.94
C ASP A 59 1.79 -11.58 15.12
N ASN A 60 2.44 -11.07 14.09
CA ASN A 60 3.47 -11.79 13.36
C ASN A 60 4.83 -11.57 14.06
N PRO A 61 5.45 -12.60 14.65
CA PRO A 61 6.71 -12.45 15.39
C PRO A 61 7.90 -12.07 14.50
N ALA A 62 7.77 -12.20 13.18
CA ALA A 62 8.80 -11.79 12.22
C ALA A 62 8.77 -10.28 11.92
N LEU A 63 7.75 -9.57 12.38
CA LEU A 63 7.61 -8.12 12.18
C LEU A 63 7.83 -7.35 13.49
N PRO A 64 8.29 -6.10 13.42
CA PRO A 64 8.32 -5.22 14.58
C PRO A 64 6.93 -5.12 15.21
N ARG A 65 6.88 -5.19 16.54
CA ARG A 65 5.61 -5.08 17.28
C ARG A 65 5.02 -3.68 17.10
N MET A 66 3.74 -3.65 16.71
CA MET A 66 3.00 -2.38 16.65
C MET A 66 2.63 -1.91 18.06
N PRO A 67 2.60 -0.58 18.31
CA PRO A 67 2.01 -0.03 19.51
C PRO A 67 0.52 -0.40 19.64
N GLU A 68 0.00 -0.33 20.85
CA GLU A 68 -1.42 -0.59 21.12
C GLU A 68 -2.36 0.41 20.41
N ARG A 69 -1.88 1.63 20.22
CA ARG A 69 -2.58 2.72 19.51
C ARG A 69 -1.65 3.27 18.42
N PRO A 70 -1.56 2.60 17.27
CA PRO A 70 -0.59 3.01 16.26
C PRO A 70 -1.02 4.29 15.55
N GLY A 71 -0.10 5.23 15.45
CA GLY A 71 -0.19 6.41 14.59
C GLY A 71 0.44 6.16 13.22
N LEU A 72 0.33 7.13 12.32
CA LEU A 72 0.87 7.01 10.97
C LEU A 72 2.38 6.74 10.96
N LEU A 73 3.15 7.40 11.82
CA LEU A 73 4.60 7.19 11.91
C LEU A 73 4.98 5.77 12.32
N ASP A 74 4.14 5.09 13.10
CA ASP A 74 4.40 3.72 13.50
C ASP A 74 4.30 2.76 12.30
N PHE A 75 3.39 3.04 11.34
CA PHE A 75 3.33 2.29 10.09
C PHE A 75 4.60 2.49 9.25
N PHE A 76 5.13 3.71 9.16
CA PHE A 76 6.40 3.94 8.48
C PHE A 76 7.56 3.20 9.14
N ARG A 77 7.60 3.11 10.46
CA ARG A 77 8.67 2.41 11.20
C ARG A 77 8.53 0.90 11.22
N CYS A 78 7.31 0.38 11.14
CA CYS A 78 7.05 -1.02 11.44
C CYS A 78 6.45 -1.80 10.26
N ARG A 79 5.91 -1.17 9.21
CA ARG A 79 5.18 -1.84 8.14
C ARG A 79 5.58 -1.45 6.73
N PHE A 80 5.84 -0.18 6.47
CA PHE A 80 6.35 0.23 5.17
C PHE A 80 7.86 -0.01 5.13
N MET A 81 8.30 -1.06 4.47
CA MET A 81 9.70 -1.44 4.43
C MET A 81 10.22 -1.52 2.99
N GLY A 82 11.53 -1.35 2.85
CA GLY A 82 12.24 -1.55 1.59
C GLY A 82 11.98 -0.43 0.58
N ILE A 83 11.63 -0.80 -0.65
CA ILE A 83 11.49 0.15 -1.74
C ILE A 83 10.33 1.12 -1.53
N THR A 84 9.23 0.67 -0.95
CA THR A 84 8.04 1.51 -0.70
C THR A 84 8.34 2.59 0.33
N GLU A 85 8.95 2.24 1.46
CA GLU A 85 9.39 3.21 2.47
C GLU A 85 10.32 4.26 1.88
N ARG A 86 11.38 3.81 1.20
CA ARG A 86 12.34 4.68 0.54
C ARG A 86 11.64 5.65 -0.41
N HIS A 87 10.78 5.14 -1.28
CA HIS A 87 10.10 5.92 -2.29
C HIS A 87 9.21 7.01 -1.67
N LEU A 88 8.35 6.64 -0.73
CA LEU A 88 7.44 7.58 -0.06
C LEU A 88 8.19 8.68 0.68
N LEU A 89 9.20 8.31 1.49
CA LEU A 89 9.97 9.24 2.29
C LEU A 89 10.84 10.17 1.44
N THR A 90 11.47 9.67 0.38
CA THR A 90 12.28 10.53 -0.51
C THR A 90 11.43 11.46 -1.37
N SER A 91 10.26 11.00 -1.84
CA SER A 91 9.30 11.85 -2.58
C SER A 91 8.82 13.01 -1.70
N ALA A 92 8.40 12.72 -0.47
CA ALA A 92 7.94 13.74 0.46
C ALA A 92 9.06 14.70 0.90
N ALA A 93 10.26 14.17 1.19
CA ALA A 93 11.40 15.00 1.58
C ALA A 93 11.80 15.98 0.45
N ARG A 94 11.80 15.52 -0.80
CA ARG A 94 12.06 16.37 -1.94
C ARG A 94 11.03 17.51 -2.07
N ALA A 95 9.74 17.17 -1.92
CA ALA A 95 8.69 18.19 -1.92
C ALA A 95 8.86 19.22 -0.79
N LEU A 96 9.27 18.75 0.40
CA LEU A 96 9.56 19.60 1.56
C LEU A 96 10.76 20.51 1.29
N ASP A 97 11.87 19.97 0.78
CA ASP A 97 13.10 20.72 0.48
C ASP A 97 12.88 21.78 -0.62
N GLU A 98 11.99 21.53 -1.56
CA GLU A 98 11.59 22.46 -2.61
C GLU A 98 10.53 23.47 -2.14
N GLY A 99 10.13 23.43 -0.85
CA GLY A 99 9.23 24.41 -0.23
C GLY A 99 7.77 24.30 -0.69
N GLN A 100 7.31 23.10 -1.04
CA GLN A 100 5.92 22.85 -1.41
C GLN A 100 4.96 23.03 -0.22
N ASP A 101 3.68 23.28 -0.52
CA ASP A 101 2.61 23.26 0.50
C ASP A 101 2.60 21.94 1.27
N GLU A 102 2.41 22.02 2.59
CA GLU A 102 2.43 20.84 3.48
C GLU A 102 1.43 19.75 3.10
N ARG A 103 0.30 20.12 2.48
CA ARG A 103 -0.68 19.15 1.95
C ARG A 103 -0.10 18.36 0.77
N ILE A 104 0.73 18.99 -0.05
CA ILE A 104 1.45 18.31 -1.14
C ILE A 104 2.52 17.40 -0.56
N VAL A 105 3.28 17.86 0.44
CA VAL A 105 4.28 17.04 1.12
C VAL A 105 3.61 15.80 1.72
N LEU A 106 2.48 15.96 2.41
CA LEU A 106 1.73 14.83 2.97
C LEU A 106 1.14 13.94 1.87
N ALA A 107 0.63 14.50 0.78
CA ALA A 107 0.16 13.70 -0.35
C ALA A 107 1.30 12.87 -0.97
N CYS A 108 2.50 13.44 -1.12
CA CYS A 108 3.70 12.70 -1.55
C CYS A 108 4.07 11.58 -0.58
N LEU A 109 3.92 11.81 0.74
CA LEU A 109 4.18 10.80 1.75
C LEU A 109 3.20 9.62 1.69
N LEU A 110 1.99 9.83 1.20
CA LEU A 110 0.89 8.87 1.27
C LEU A 110 0.49 8.27 -0.09
N HIS A 111 1.02 8.77 -1.21
CA HIS A 111 0.48 8.46 -2.55
C HIS A 111 0.51 6.96 -2.90
N ASP A 112 1.53 6.25 -2.45
CA ASP A 112 1.78 4.83 -2.75
C ASP A 112 1.60 3.89 -1.54
N ILE A 113 0.95 4.32 -0.45
CA ILE A 113 0.83 3.48 0.76
C ILE A 113 0.15 2.13 0.50
N SER A 114 -0.81 2.07 -0.42
CA SER A 114 -1.47 0.81 -0.76
C SER A 114 -0.60 -0.12 -1.62
N ASN A 115 0.39 0.42 -2.32
CA ASN A 115 1.28 -0.34 -3.19
C ASN A 115 2.19 -1.31 -2.42
N GLY A 116 2.60 -0.93 -1.23
CA GLY A 116 3.45 -1.74 -0.37
C GLY A 116 2.72 -2.85 0.38
N CYS A 117 1.40 -2.78 0.53
CA CYS A 117 0.69 -3.57 1.54
C CYS A 117 -0.56 -4.29 1.06
N LEU A 118 -1.30 -3.77 0.09
CA LEU A 118 -2.61 -4.29 -0.25
C LEU A 118 -2.77 -4.60 -1.76
N ILE A 119 -2.95 -3.57 -2.58
CA ILE A 119 -3.30 -3.71 -3.99
C ILE A 119 -2.41 -2.78 -4.81
N ARG A 120 -1.65 -3.35 -5.75
CA ARG A 120 -0.77 -2.58 -6.64
C ARG A 120 -1.52 -1.99 -7.84
N ALA A 121 -2.46 -2.75 -8.41
CA ALA A 121 -3.33 -2.22 -9.43
C ALA A 121 -4.23 -1.14 -8.84
N ASP A 122 -4.35 0.00 -9.52
CA ASP A 122 -5.13 1.15 -9.06
C ASP A 122 -4.76 1.63 -7.63
N HIS A 123 -3.47 1.59 -7.31
CA HIS A 123 -2.96 1.96 -5.98
C HIS A 123 -3.34 3.38 -5.56
N GLY A 124 -3.43 4.32 -6.50
CA GLY A 124 -3.91 5.68 -6.21
C GLY A 124 -5.35 5.68 -5.69
N TYR A 125 -6.24 4.90 -6.29
CA TYR A 125 -7.62 4.75 -5.82
C TYR A 125 -7.66 4.15 -4.41
N TRP A 126 -6.99 3.02 -4.20
CA TRP A 126 -7.02 2.32 -2.91
C TRP A 126 -6.32 3.10 -1.81
N GLY A 127 -5.19 3.75 -2.12
CA GLY A 127 -4.50 4.65 -1.19
C GLY A 127 -5.40 5.81 -0.75
N ALA A 128 -6.08 6.46 -1.70
CA ALA A 128 -7.02 7.53 -1.40
C ALA A 128 -8.19 7.06 -0.51
N GLN A 129 -8.78 5.89 -0.78
CA GLN A 129 -9.82 5.34 0.10
C GLN A 129 -9.31 5.12 1.52
N MET A 130 -8.11 4.57 1.64
CA MET A 130 -7.49 4.25 2.91
C MET A 130 -7.26 5.47 3.80
N ILE A 131 -6.89 6.62 3.20
CA ILE A 131 -6.59 7.85 3.94
C ILE A 131 -7.76 8.83 4.06
N ALA A 132 -8.78 8.72 3.22
CA ALA A 132 -9.87 9.69 3.14
C ALA A 132 -10.51 10.08 4.50
N PRO A 133 -10.69 9.18 5.49
CA PRO A 133 -11.24 9.56 6.79
C PRO A 133 -10.31 10.45 7.62
N TYR A 134 -9.02 10.52 7.29
CA TYR A 134 -7.99 11.10 8.14
C TYR A 134 -7.35 12.37 7.57
N VAL A 135 -7.56 12.68 6.30
CA VAL A 135 -6.98 13.85 5.63
C VAL A 135 -8.04 14.75 5.02
N ASP A 136 -7.65 15.94 4.56
CA ASP A 136 -8.53 16.78 3.79
C ASP A 136 -8.80 16.20 2.39
N GLU A 137 -9.94 16.59 1.82
CA GLU A 137 -10.41 16.08 0.52
C GLU A 137 -9.38 16.30 -0.60
N GLU A 138 -8.68 17.42 -0.59
CA GLU A 138 -7.63 17.73 -1.58
C GLU A 138 -6.49 16.72 -1.53
N ILE A 139 -6.04 16.33 -0.35
CA ILE A 139 -4.96 15.34 -0.17
C ILE A 139 -5.41 13.98 -0.70
N ALA A 140 -6.60 13.51 -0.30
CA ALA A 140 -7.13 12.24 -0.79
C ALA A 140 -7.34 12.26 -2.31
N TRP A 141 -7.80 13.40 -2.85
CA TRP A 141 -7.98 13.59 -4.28
C TRP A 141 -6.64 13.56 -5.04
N ALA A 142 -5.61 14.24 -4.51
CA ALA A 142 -4.28 14.24 -5.09
C ALA A 142 -3.68 12.82 -5.14
N VAL A 143 -3.79 12.08 -4.05
CA VAL A 143 -3.37 10.65 -3.99
C VAL A 143 -4.13 9.81 -5.00
N LYS A 144 -5.44 9.99 -5.13
CA LYS A 144 -6.24 9.23 -6.11
C LYS A 144 -5.78 9.42 -7.55
N HIS A 145 -5.55 10.67 -7.95
CA HIS A 145 -5.36 11.01 -9.36
C HIS A 145 -3.90 11.06 -9.81
N HIS A 146 -2.92 11.00 -8.90
CA HIS A 146 -1.51 10.97 -9.30
C HIS A 146 -1.22 9.80 -10.26
N GLN A 147 -1.80 8.62 -10.00
CA GLN A 147 -1.56 7.42 -10.80
C GLN A 147 -1.94 7.59 -12.27
N ALA A 148 -3.10 8.18 -12.56
CA ALA A 148 -3.52 8.41 -13.94
C ALA A 148 -2.63 9.47 -14.62
N LEU A 149 -2.30 10.54 -13.90
CA LEU A 149 -1.50 11.65 -14.43
C LEU A 149 -0.06 11.24 -14.76
N ARG A 150 0.52 10.26 -14.08
CA ARG A 150 1.91 9.84 -14.32
C ARG A 150 2.20 9.38 -15.75
N TYR A 151 1.18 8.92 -16.48
CA TYR A 151 1.34 8.45 -17.86
C TYR A 151 1.34 9.57 -18.90
N PHE A 152 1.12 10.82 -18.52
CA PHE A 152 0.97 11.93 -19.44
C PHE A 152 1.91 13.07 -19.06
N ALA A 153 2.80 13.45 -19.98
CA ALA A 153 3.68 14.59 -19.80
C ALA A 153 2.90 15.91 -19.62
N ASP A 154 3.50 16.83 -18.90
CA ASP A 154 3.02 18.19 -18.74
C ASP A 154 4.20 19.17 -18.71
N GLU A 155 4.51 19.75 -19.85
CA GLU A 155 5.65 20.67 -20.01
C GLU A 155 5.49 21.96 -19.19
N SER A 156 4.24 22.35 -18.85
CA SER A 156 3.98 23.57 -18.08
C SER A 156 4.57 23.52 -16.66
N VAL A 157 4.78 22.32 -16.13
CA VAL A 157 5.39 22.08 -14.81
C VAL A 157 6.72 21.30 -14.91
N GLY A 158 7.23 21.12 -16.12
CA GLY A 158 8.48 20.38 -16.35
C GLY A 158 8.36 18.86 -16.14
N TYR A 159 7.15 18.31 -16.16
CA TYR A 159 6.96 16.86 -16.05
C TYR A 159 7.11 16.20 -17.43
N ALA A 160 8.22 15.52 -17.64
CA ALA A 160 8.42 14.62 -18.76
C ALA A 160 7.96 13.20 -18.40
N TYR A 161 7.52 12.41 -19.40
CA TYR A 161 7.25 11.00 -19.17
C TYR A 161 8.53 10.30 -18.69
N PRO A 162 8.54 9.67 -17.49
CA PRO A 162 9.78 9.18 -16.89
C PRO A 162 10.43 8.07 -17.70
N GLU A 163 11.76 8.13 -17.87
CA GLU A 163 12.53 7.09 -18.58
C GLU A 163 12.37 5.70 -17.92
N SER A 164 12.22 5.65 -16.60
CA SER A 164 11.90 4.43 -15.87
C SER A 164 10.60 3.77 -16.35
N TYR A 165 9.59 4.56 -16.72
CA TYR A 165 8.32 4.04 -17.23
C TYR A 165 8.45 3.51 -18.66
N VAL A 166 9.28 4.16 -19.49
CA VAL A 166 9.65 3.62 -20.82
C VAL A 166 10.29 2.24 -20.66
N ARG A 167 11.15 2.08 -19.66
CA ARG A 167 11.80 0.80 -19.35
C ARG A 167 10.84 -0.26 -18.81
N PHE A 168 9.85 0.13 -17.97
CA PHE A 168 8.91 -0.81 -17.35
C PHE A 168 7.77 -1.23 -18.29
N PHE A 169 7.27 -0.30 -19.10
CA PHE A 169 6.08 -0.50 -19.93
C PHE A 169 6.38 -0.58 -21.41
N GLY A 170 7.57 -0.18 -21.84
CA GLY A 170 7.95 -0.04 -23.25
C GLY A 170 7.68 1.36 -23.80
N PRO A 171 8.36 1.73 -24.90
CA PRO A 171 8.24 3.08 -25.50
C PRO A 171 6.87 3.36 -26.11
N ASP A 172 6.17 2.32 -26.54
CA ASP A 172 4.87 2.43 -27.23
C ASP A 172 3.69 2.08 -26.32
N TYR A 173 3.89 2.08 -25.00
CA TYR A 173 2.82 1.75 -24.06
C TYR A 173 1.69 2.78 -24.11
N VAL A 174 0.48 2.30 -24.35
CA VAL A 174 -0.74 3.10 -24.33
C VAL A 174 -1.56 2.72 -23.11
N PRO A 175 -1.78 3.64 -22.17
CA PRO A 175 -2.62 3.37 -21.02
C PRO A 175 -4.05 2.97 -21.43
N PRO A 176 -4.72 2.09 -20.66
CA PRO A 176 -6.12 1.77 -20.88
C PRO A 176 -7.02 3.03 -20.92
N ASP A 177 -8.13 2.95 -21.64
CA ASP A 177 -9.05 4.08 -21.84
C ASP A 177 -9.57 4.70 -20.54
N TYR A 178 -9.75 3.92 -19.48
CA TYR A 178 -10.20 4.45 -18.20
C TYR A 178 -9.14 5.34 -17.55
N ILE A 179 -7.84 5.01 -17.67
CA ILE A 179 -6.73 5.83 -17.19
C ILE A 179 -6.68 7.15 -17.96
N ARG A 180 -6.85 7.12 -19.29
CA ARG A 180 -6.89 8.33 -20.09
C ARG A 180 -8.04 9.25 -19.71
N ARG A 181 -9.26 8.70 -19.55
CA ARG A 181 -10.44 9.47 -19.11
C ARG A 181 -10.25 10.05 -17.71
N ASP A 182 -9.64 9.31 -16.79
CA ASP A 182 -9.35 9.82 -15.45
C ASP A 182 -8.34 10.98 -15.48
N ALA A 183 -7.28 10.87 -16.28
CA ALA A 183 -6.30 11.94 -16.46
C ALA A 183 -6.91 13.20 -17.11
N GLU A 184 -7.79 13.03 -18.11
CA GLU A 184 -8.51 14.15 -18.75
C GLU A 184 -9.44 14.85 -17.73
N ALA A 185 -10.19 14.09 -16.94
CA ALA A 185 -11.05 14.63 -15.88
C ALA A 185 -10.24 15.35 -14.80
N ALA A 186 -9.10 14.77 -14.42
CA ALA A 186 -8.21 15.36 -13.42
C ALA A 186 -7.63 16.69 -13.89
N ARG A 187 -7.27 16.82 -15.17
CA ARG A 187 -6.75 18.07 -15.76
C ARG A 187 -7.74 19.23 -15.70
N ALA A 188 -9.03 18.96 -15.73
CA ALA A 188 -10.08 19.96 -15.63
C ALA A 188 -10.45 20.35 -14.18
N HIS A 189 -9.91 19.65 -13.20
CA HIS A 189 -10.28 19.82 -11.79
C HIS A 189 -9.47 20.92 -11.10
N ARG A 190 -10.08 21.62 -10.13
CA ARG A 190 -9.43 22.71 -9.35
C ARG A 190 -8.15 22.28 -8.63
N TRP A 191 -8.03 21.00 -8.26
CA TRP A 191 -6.87 20.44 -7.58
C TRP A 191 -5.89 19.72 -8.53
N TYR A 192 -6.00 19.97 -9.83
CA TYR A 192 -5.09 19.37 -10.81
C TYR A 192 -3.63 19.49 -10.39
N MET A 193 -3.21 20.70 -9.99
CA MET A 193 -1.82 20.93 -9.60
C MET A 193 -1.39 20.16 -8.37
N SER A 194 -2.29 19.89 -7.42
CA SER A 194 -1.98 19.08 -6.24
C SER A 194 -1.61 17.64 -6.64
N ALA A 195 -2.40 16.99 -7.50
CA ALA A 195 -2.06 15.65 -8.00
C ALA A 195 -0.86 15.67 -8.97
N ARG A 196 -0.73 16.71 -9.78
CA ARG A 196 0.40 16.84 -10.72
C ARG A 196 1.74 17.01 -9.99
N LEU A 197 1.78 17.76 -8.89
CA LEU A 197 2.98 17.89 -8.07
C LEU A 197 3.33 16.55 -7.40
N VAL A 198 2.35 15.77 -6.97
CA VAL A 198 2.63 14.40 -6.49
C VAL A 198 3.35 13.59 -7.59
N THR A 199 2.88 13.61 -8.84
CA THR A 199 3.58 12.89 -9.93
C THR A 199 4.97 13.45 -10.24
N LEU A 200 5.21 14.75 -10.04
CA LEU A 200 6.52 15.35 -10.23
C LEU A 200 7.54 14.83 -9.21
N TYR A 201 7.09 14.52 -8.00
CA TYR A 201 7.92 13.99 -6.92
C TYR A 201 7.90 12.47 -6.81
N ASP A 202 7.07 11.77 -7.57
CA ASP A 202 6.99 10.31 -7.71
C ASP A 202 8.20 9.78 -8.52
N ILE A 203 9.39 9.85 -7.91
CA ILE A 203 10.65 9.46 -8.54
C ILE A 203 11.29 8.32 -7.74
N TYR A 204 11.64 7.25 -8.45
CA TYR A 204 12.31 6.11 -7.85
C TYR A 204 13.83 6.25 -7.87
N PHE A 205 14.47 6.08 -6.72
CA PHE A 205 15.91 5.98 -6.57
C PHE A 205 16.29 4.52 -6.29
N PHE A 206 16.77 3.82 -7.32
CA PHE A 206 17.04 2.38 -7.24
C PHE A 206 18.45 2.04 -6.72
N ASP A 207 19.37 2.96 -6.80
CA ASP A 207 20.80 2.74 -6.53
C ASP A 207 21.24 2.98 -5.07
N GLY A 208 20.32 3.42 -4.23
CA GLY A 208 20.64 3.75 -2.84
C GLY A 208 21.51 5.00 -2.66
N SER A 209 21.76 5.78 -3.72
CA SER A 209 22.54 7.02 -3.67
C SER A 209 21.90 8.10 -2.79
N VAL A 210 20.59 8.06 -2.66
CA VAL A 210 19.82 8.98 -1.81
C VAL A 210 19.56 8.30 -0.46
N PRO A 211 19.98 8.90 0.67
CA PRO A 211 19.66 8.38 2.00
C PRO A 211 18.14 8.33 2.22
N ILE A 212 17.67 7.31 2.93
CA ILE A 212 16.26 7.26 3.38
C ILE A 212 16.13 8.23 4.56
N PRO A 213 15.26 9.26 4.47
CA PRO A 213 15.03 10.18 5.57
C PRO A 213 14.37 9.47 6.76
N ASP A 214 14.65 9.95 7.98
CA ASP A 214 13.85 9.51 9.14
C ASP A 214 12.41 10.03 8.99
N PRO A 215 11.39 9.17 9.09
CA PRO A 215 9.99 9.62 9.02
C PRO A 215 9.63 10.67 10.07
N ALA A 216 10.38 10.79 11.15
CA ALA A 216 10.16 11.80 12.19
C ALA A 216 10.26 13.25 11.67
N ILE A 217 10.93 13.52 10.55
CA ILE A 217 10.96 14.86 9.93
C ILE A 217 9.57 15.36 9.52
N PHE A 218 8.60 14.46 9.33
CA PHE A 218 7.24 14.78 8.92
C PHE A 218 6.26 14.89 10.11
N THR A 219 6.71 14.72 11.36
CA THR A 219 5.84 14.70 12.55
C THR A 219 4.90 15.90 12.63
N ASP A 220 5.42 17.11 12.40
CA ASP A 220 4.63 18.33 12.49
C ASP A 220 3.61 18.46 11.36
N ILE A 221 3.97 18.05 10.15
CA ILE A 221 3.09 18.04 8.98
C ILE A 221 1.97 17.02 9.19
N ILE A 222 2.31 15.82 9.64
CA ILE A 222 1.33 14.79 9.98
C ILE A 222 0.38 15.32 11.05
N GLY A 223 0.89 15.92 12.13
CA GLY A 223 0.07 16.46 13.20
C GLY A 223 -0.90 17.57 12.76
N ARG A 224 -0.58 18.33 11.71
CA ARG A 224 -1.46 19.38 11.16
C ARG A 224 -2.48 18.87 10.15
N HIS A 225 -2.14 17.87 9.33
CA HIS A 225 -2.91 17.51 8.15
C HIS A 225 -3.44 16.07 8.16
N PHE A 226 -3.06 15.26 9.15
CA PHE A 226 -3.54 13.89 9.31
C PHE A 226 -4.21 13.74 10.69
N ARG A 227 -5.50 13.42 10.70
CA ARG A 227 -6.28 13.20 11.91
C ARG A 227 -6.03 11.81 12.47
N GLU A 228 -5.08 11.69 13.38
CA GLU A 228 -4.84 10.43 14.06
C GLU A 228 -5.97 10.13 15.05
N PRO A 229 -6.64 8.96 14.91
CA PRO A 229 -7.70 8.57 15.85
C PRO A 229 -7.12 8.23 17.23
N ALA A 230 -7.83 8.61 18.29
CA ALA A 230 -7.40 8.36 19.68
C ALA A 230 -7.23 6.87 19.99
N GLU A 231 -7.99 6.02 19.32
CA GLU A 231 -7.93 4.56 19.43
C GLU A 231 -6.72 3.97 18.68
N GLY A 232 -6.08 4.75 17.80
CA GLY A 232 -5.06 4.33 16.86
C GLY A 232 -5.64 3.90 15.51
N LEU A 233 -4.82 4.05 14.45
CA LEU A 233 -5.18 3.64 13.10
C LEU A 233 -5.49 2.14 13.05
N GLY A 234 -6.63 1.81 12.47
CA GLY A 234 -7.13 0.45 12.37
C GLY A 234 -8.02 0.01 13.55
N PHE A 235 -8.08 0.77 14.65
CA PHE A 235 -8.90 0.46 15.82
C PHE A 235 -10.06 1.44 16.02
N ASP A 236 -10.12 2.46 15.19
CA ASP A 236 -11.19 3.46 15.15
C ASP A 236 -12.44 2.95 14.41
N GLY A 237 -13.52 3.70 14.50
CA GLY A 237 -14.79 3.40 13.81
C GLY A 237 -14.86 3.84 12.35
N SER A 238 -13.75 4.18 11.71
CA SER A 238 -13.74 4.62 10.31
C SER A 238 -14.09 3.48 9.34
N PRO A 239 -14.67 3.79 8.18
CA PRO A 239 -15.03 2.76 7.18
C PRO A 239 -13.81 2.02 6.63
N THR A 240 -12.60 2.58 6.78
CA THR A 240 -11.34 2.02 6.25
C THR A 240 -10.41 1.46 7.34
N ALA A 241 -10.84 1.43 8.60
CA ALA A 241 -10.05 0.89 9.69
C ALA A 241 -9.57 -0.56 9.43
N HIS A 242 -10.39 -1.38 8.74
CA HIS A 242 -10.02 -2.75 8.38
C HIS A 242 -8.80 -2.82 7.45
N MET A 243 -8.58 -1.83 6.58
CA MET A 243 -7.41 -1.78 5.69
C MET A 243 -6.12 -1.59 6.50
N TRP A 244 -6.16 -0.70 7.49
CA TRP A 244 -5.05 -0.48 8.43
C TRP A 244 -4.79 -1.72 9.30
N ARG A 245 -5.84 -2.40 9.79
CA ARG A 245 -5.69 -3.66 10.52
C ARG A 245 -5.03 -4.76 9.69
N THR A 246 -5.33 -4.84 8.40
CA THR A 246 -4.68 -5.79 7.49
C THR A 246 -3.17 -5.59 7.44
N MET A 247 -2.70 -4.34 7.55
CA MET A 247 -1.27 -4.06 7.62
C MET A 247 -0.67 -4.34 9.00
N ILE A 248 -1.43 -4.12 10.07
CA ILE A 248 -0.97 -4.44 11.44
C ILE A 248 -0.72 -5.95 11.55
N TRP A 249 -1.65 -6.74 11.03
CA TRP A 249 -1.61 -8.20 11.04
C TRP A 249 -1.62 -8.75 9.61
N PRO A 250 -0.51 -8.57 8.87
CA PRO A 250 -0.45 -9.03 7.50
C PRO A 250 -0.60 -10.54 7.44
N ASN A 251 -1.56 -10.97 6.62
CA ASN A 251 -1.86 -12.37 6.38
C ASN A 251 -1.29 -12.76 5.02
N ASN A 252 -0.31 -13.66 4.99
CA ASN A 252 0.35 -14.09 3.76
C ASN A 252 -0.49 -15.06 2.91
N PHE A 253 -1.71 -15.35 3.32
CA PHE A 253 -2.60 -16.31 2.63
C PHE A 253 -3.72 -15.64 1.81
N LEU A 254 -3.75 -14.33 1.74
CA LEU A 254 -4.69 -13.60 0.88
C LEU A 254 -3.97 -12.97 -0.30
#